data_a636e76328de70cc5f9f3b5fab4cf3a4
#
_entry.id   a636e76328de70cc5f9f3b5fab4cf3a4
#
_cell.length_a   1.000
_cell.length_b   1.000
_cell.length_c   1.000
_cell.angle_alpha   90.00
_cell.angle_beta   90.00
_cell.angle_gamma   90.00
#
_symmetry.space_group_name_H-M   'P 1'
#
loop_
_entity.id
_entity.type
_entity.pdbx_description
1 polymer ?
#
loop_
_entity_poly.entity_id
_entity_poly.type
_entity_poly.pdbx_seq_one_letter_code
_entity_poly.pdbx_strand_id
1 'polypeptide(L)'
;CATITPDEFRVKEFNLSKMWRSPNGTIRNILGGTVFREPIICKNIPKLVPSWTDPIIIGRHAYGDQYRATDFIVPGKGKLEIKWISENLKDEKKYDVFYFPGPGIALSMYNLDKSIEDFARSCFNYGLIRKWPVYFSTKNTILKTYDGRFKDIFQDIFEKEFKEEFEKNNLTYEHKLIDDMVACAMKWKGRYIWACKNYDGDVQSDTIAQGYGSLGLMTSVLLAPNGRTMESEAAHGTVTRHYRIHQQGKETSTNPIASIFAWTRGLAHRGKLDSNEKLIKFANTLEKICIETVEGGSMTKDLAILIGSSTKYLTTNQFLETIDKSLKNKLH
;
A
#
# COMPACT_ATOMS: atom_id res chain seq x y z
N CYS A 1 6.85 9.35 5.49
CA CYS A 1 7.59 9.80 4.31
C CYS A 1 6.63 10.40 3.28
N ALA A 2 6.94 11.56 2.72
CA ALA A 2 6.17 12.16 1.63
C ALA A 2 7.17 12.55 0.54
N THR A 3 7.02 11.99 -0.65
CA THR A 3 8.01 12.13 -1.71
C THR A 3 7.37 12.47 -3.05
N ILE A 4 8.10 13.17 -3.89
CA ILE A 4 7.72 13.46 -5.26
C ILE A 4 8.72 12.80 -6.19
N THR A 5 8.22 12.01 -7.14
CA THR A 5 9.04 11.56 -8.27
C THR A 5 9.22 12.76 -9.23
N PRO A 6 10.44 13.25 -9.47
CA PRO A 6 10.66 14.39 -10.35
C PRO A 6 10.42 14.00 -11.81
N ASP A 7 9.75 14.88 -12.52
CA ASP A 7 9.67 14.92 -13.99
C ASP A 7 10.66 15.95 -14.55
N GLU A 8 10.73 16.08 -15.87
CA GLU A 8 11.65 17.02 -16.53
C GLU A 8 11.42 18.49 -16.09
N PHE A 9 10.16 18.86 -15.84
CA PHE A 9 9.82 20.19 -15.37
C PHE A 9 10.40 20.43 -13.97
N ARG A 10 10.22 19.48 -13.05
CA ARG A 10 10.76 19.57 -11.68
C ARG A 10 12.27 19.52 -11.64
N VAL A 11 12.91 18.76 -12.53
CA VAL A 11 14.39 18.77 -12.65
C VAL A 11 14.88 20.18 -12.95
N LYS A 12 14.23 20.89 -13.84
CA LYS A 12 14.57 22.29 -14.17
C LYS A 12 14.20 23.25 -13.05
N GLU A 13 12.98 23.17 -12.50
CA GLU A 13 12.48 24.04 -11.44
C GLU A 13 13.37 24.02 -10.19
N PHE A 14 13.81 22.84 -9.79
CA PHE A 14 14.59 22.64 -8.56
C PHE A 14 16.09 22.45 -8.80
N ASN A 15 16.57 22.65 -10.03
CA ASN A 15 17.97 22.46 -10.43
C ASN A 15 18.55 21.11 -9.97
N LEU A 16 17.80 20.03 -10.21
CA LEU A 16 18.23 18.69 -9.83
C LEU A 16 19.30 18.18 -10.80
N SER A 17 20.26 17.41 -10.29
CA SER A 17 21.35 16.83 -11.10
C SER A 17 20.87 15.79 -12.12
N LYS A 18 19.71 15.21 -11.89
CA LYS A 18 19.07 14.21 -12.80
C LYS A 18 17.61 13.97 -12.42
N MET A 19 16.88 13.31 -13.31
CA MET A 19 15.55 12.78 -13.02
C MET A 19 15.68 11.51 -12.14
N TRP A 20 15.55 11.69 -10.82
CA TRP A 20 15.66 10.62 -9.85
C TRP A 20 14.46 9.66 -9.97
N ARG A 21 14.70 8.38 -9.69
CA ARG A 21 13.62 7.38 -9.52
C ARG A 21 12.77 7.73 -8.31
N SER A 22 11.56 7.15 -8.24
CA SER A 22 10.68 7.33 -7.08
C SER A 22 11.44 7.03 -5.78
N PRO A 23 11.51 7.99 -4.83
CA PRO A 23 12.12 7.75 -3.52
C PRO A 23 11.40 6.65 -2.74
N ASN A 24 10.06 6.61 -2.78
CA ASN A 24 9.27 5.55 -2.13
C ASN A 24 9.61 4.17 -2.70
N GLY A 25 9.64 4.03 -4.03
CA GLY A 25 10.06 2.80 -4.69
C GLY A 25 11.47 2.38 -4.32
N THR A 26 12.39 3.35 -4.18
CA THR A 26 13.78 3.10 -3.76
C THR A 26 13.83 2.59 -2.31
N ILE A 27 13.16 3.26 -1.37
CA ILE A 27 13.11 2.87 0.05
C ILE A 27 12.50 1.46 0.19
N ARG A 28 11.37 1.20 -0.47
CA ARG A 28 10.71 -0.11 -0.46
C ARG A 28 11.62 -1.22 -0.96
N ASN A 29 12.35 -0.99 -2.04
CA ASN A 29 13.29 -1.97 -2.59
C ASN A 29 14.53 -2.21 -1.70
N ILE A 30 14.95 -1.23 -0.91
CA ILE A 30 16.05 -1.36 0.06
C ILE A 30 15.59 -2.13 1.29
N LEU A 31 14.42 -1.77 1.85
CA LEU A 31 13.89 -2.36 3.07
C LEU A 31 13.29 -3.76 2.83
N GLY A 32 12.75 -3.99 1.63
CA GLY A 32 11.93 -5.18 1.36
C GLY A 32 10.64 -5.18 2.20
N GLY A 33 10.04 -6.35 2.37
CA GLY A 33 8.86 -6.53 3.22
C GLY A 33 7.53 -6.29 2.51
N THR A 34 6.56 -5.86 3.28
CA THR A 34 5.15 -5.74 2.83
C THR A 34 4.61 -4.37 3.17
N VAL A 35 3.96 -3.73 2.20
CA VAL A 35 3.19 -2.50 2.41
C VAL A 35 1.76 -2.88 2.75
N PHE A 36 1.34 -2.59 3.99
CA PHE A 36 -0.04 -2.74 4.42
C PHE A 36 -0.78 -1.42 4.25
N ARG A 37 -1.86 -1.45 3.47
CA ARG A 37 -2.76 -0.31 3.25
C ARG A 37 -4.11 -0.61 3.86
N GLU A 38 -4.52 0.21 4.83
CA GLU A 38 -5.74 0.05 5.61
C GLU A 38 -6.60 1.30 5.49
N PRO A 39 -7.90 1.18 5.12
CA PRO A 39 -8.81 2.31 5.09
C PRO A 39 -9.11 2.83 6.49
N ILE A 40 -9.18 4.16 6.62
CA ILE A 40 -9.66 4.86 7.80
C ILE A 40 -11.16 5.06 7.61
N ILE A 41 -11.98 4.38 8.42
CA ILE A 41 -13.42 4.39 8.27
C ILE A 41 -14.03 5.46 9.17
N CYS A 42 -14.70 6.44 8.55
CA CYS A 42 -15.58 7.42 9.23
C CYS A 42 -17.03 7.14 8.83
N LYS A 43 -17.92 6.98 9.83
CA LYS A 43 -19.30 6.50 9.61
C LYS A 43 -20.15 7.42 8.73
N ASN A 44 -19.86 8.74 8.78
CA ASN A 44 -20.58 9.76 8.02
C ASN A 44 -20.04 9.97 6.59
N ILE A 45 -18.92 9.34 6.23
CA ILE A 45 -18.40 9.40 4.86
C ILE A 45 -19.06 8.32 4.03
N PRO A 46 -19.77 8.68 2.94
CA PRO A 46 -20.43 7.70 2.07
C PRO A 46 -19.42 6.76 1.42
N LYS A 47 -19.70 5.47 1.47
CA LYS A 47 -18.92 4.44 0.79
C LYS A 47 -19.50 4.17 -0.59
N LEU A 48 -18.67 4.03 -1.60
CA LEU A 48 -19.12 3.61 -2.93
C LEU A 48 -19.58 2.14 -2.93
N VAL A 49 -19.03 1.33 -2.02
CA VAL A 49 -19.47 -0.06 -1.79
C VAL A 49 -20.11 -0.14 -0.40
N PRO A 50 -21.43 -0.01 -0.28
CA PRO A 50 -22.11 0.07 1.02
C PRO A 50 -21.92 -1.17 1.90
N SER A 51 -21.69 -2.35 1.31
CA SER A 51 -21.45 -3.61 2.04
C SER A 51 -20.13 -3.64 2.81
N TRP A 52 -19.17 -2.78 2.52
CA TRP A 52 -17.86 -2.74 3.20
C TRP A 52 -17.99 -2.09 4.59
N THR A 53 -18.43 -2.87 5.57
CA THR A 53 -18.60 -2.38 6.96
C THR A 53 -17.31 -2.43 7.76
N ASP A 54 -16.43 -3.36 7.45
CA ASP A 54 -15.14 -3.58 8.09
C ASP A 54 -13.98 -3.31 7.13
N PRO A 55 -12.76 -2.97 7.60
CA PRO A 55 -11.64 -2.71 6.72
C PRO A 55 -11.22 -3.93 5.87
N ILE A 56 -10.92 -3.69 4.61
CA ILE A 56 -10.15 -4.59 3.76
C ILE A 56 -8.71 -4.09 3.77
N ILE A 57 -7.78 -4.90 4.25
CA ILE A 57 -6.37 -4.51 4.30
C ILE A 57 -5.65 -5.14 3.12
N ILE A 58 -5.05 -4.31 2.28
CA ILE A 58 -4.19 -4.78 1.20
C ILE A 58 -2.78 -4.98 1.74
N GLY A 59 -2.24 -6.20 1.64
CA GLY A 59 -0.85 -6.52 1.84
C GLY A 59 -0.14 -6.54 0.48
N ARG A 60 0.56 -5.46 0.12
CA ARG A 60 1.28 -5.33 -1.14
C ARG A 60 2.72 -5.80 -0.99
N HIS A 61 3.17 -6.74 -1.83
CA HIS A 61 4.57 -7.10 -1.94
C HIS A 61 5.40 -5.88 -2.36
N ALA A 62 6.44 -5.54 -1.59
CA ALA A 62 7.19 -4.30 -1.78
C ALA A 62 8.36 -4.41 -2.76
N TYR A 63 8.54 -5.56 -3.42
CA TYR A 63 9.72 -5.86 -4.23
C TYR A 63 9.38 -6.45 -5.60
N GLY A 64 10.24 -6.18 -6.60
CA GLY A 64 10.26 -6.89 -7.86
C GLY A 64 9.14 -6.53 -8.83
N ASP A 65 8.84 -7.49 -9.71
CA ASP A 65 7.81 -7.44 -10.74
C ASP A 65 7.99 -6.22 -11.67
N GLN A 66 6.90 -5.57 -12.08
CA GLN A 66 6.91 -4.40 -12.97
C GLN A 66 7.73 -3.23 -12.42
N TYR A 67 7.89 -3.11 -11.10
CA TYR A 67 8.65 -2.02 -10.46
C TYR A 67 10.17 -2.19 -10.55
N ARG A 68 10.64 -3.33 -11.01
CA ARG A 68 12.05 -3.64 -11.33
C ARG A 68 12.22 -4.22 -12.73
N ALA A 69 11.27 -3.96 -13.60
CA ALA A 69 11.34 -4.42 -14.98
C ALA A 69 12.44 -3.68 -15.77
N THR A 70 12.91 -4.37 -16.80
CA THR A 70 13.67 -3.79 -17.89
C THR A 70 12.80 -3.82 -19.14
N ASP A 71 12.48 -2.66 -19.68
CA ASP A 71 11.66 -2.50 -20.87
C ASP A 71 12.38 -1.65 -21.92
N PHE A 72 12.09 -1.90 -23.18
CA PHE A 72 12.69 -1.18 -24.28
C PHE A 72 11.84 -1.24 -25.54
N ILE A 73 12.04 -0.24 -26.41
CA ILE A 73 11.43 -0.22 -27.74
C ILE A 73 12.24 -1.12 -28.65
N VAL A 74 11.59 -2.10 -29.27
CA VAL A 74 12.17 -2.93 -30.33
C VAL A 74 12.17 -2.13 -31.63
N PRO A 75 13.34 -1.82 -32.24
CA PRO A 75 13.40 -0.84 -33.33
C PRO A 75 12.95 -1.38 -34.68
N GLY A 76 12.83 -2.70 -34.81
CA GLY A 76 12.46 -3.30 -36.10
C GLY A 76 12.40 -4.83 -36.05
N LYS A 77 12.46 -5.43 -37.25
CA LYS A 77 12.42 -6.88 -37.41
C LYS A 77 13.59 -7.56 -36.69
N GLY A 78 13.29 -8.60 -35.87
CA GLY A 78 14.32 -9.29 -35.11
C GLY A 78 13.78 -10.28 -34.08
N LYS A 79 14.67 -11.02 -33.45
CA LYS A 79 14.37 -12.04 -32.47
C LYS A 79 14.58 -11.51 -31.06
N LEU A 80 13.62 -11.76 -30.16
CA LEU A 80 13.72 -11.51 -28.73
C LEU A 80 14.03 -12.84 -28.02
N GLU A 81 15.06 -12.85 -27.18
CA GLU A 81 15.45 -13.98 -26.38
C GLU A 81 15.62 -13.57 -24.90
N ILE A 82 15.34 -14.50 -23.98
CA ILE A 82 15.71 -14.39 -22.56
C ILE A 82 16.79 -15.40 -22.28
N LYS A 83 17.89 -14.94 -21.68
CA LYS A 83 19.03 -15.80 -21.32
C LYS A 83 19.33 -15.63 -19.81
N TRP A 84 19.44 -16.74 -19.12
CA TRP A 84 20.01 -16.83 -17.77
C TRP A 84 21.33 -17.58 -17.83
N ILE A 85 22.34 -17.06 -17.15
CA ILE A 85 23.67 -17.64 -17.09
C ILE A 85 24.04 -17.79 -15.61
N SER A 86 24.48 -18.99 -15.18
CA SER A 86 24.96 -19.20 -13.83
C SER A 86 26.25 -18.41 -13.55
N GLU A 87 26.48 -18.07 -12.26
CA GLU A 87 27.64 -17.28 -11.85
C GLU A 87 28.96 -17.94 -12.28
N ASN A 88 29.03 -19.27 -12.25
CA ASN A 88 30.22 -20.04 -12.67
C ASN A 88 30.33 -20.25 -14.19
N LEU A 89 29.41 -19.65 -14.97
CA LEU A 89 29.34 -19.74 -16.44
C LEU A 89 29.20 -21.16 -17.02
N LYS A 90 28.92 -22.19 -16.20
CA LYS A 90 28.80 -23.57 -16.64
C LYS A 90 27.40 -23.93 -17.15
N ASP A 91 26.39 -23.28 -16.59
CA ASP A 91 25.00 -23.54 -16.94
C ASP A 91 24.37 -22.31 -17.53
N GLU A 92 23.59 -22.49 -18.59
CA GLU A 92 22.77 -21.44 -19.16
C GLU A 92 21.37 -21.97 -19.52
N LYS A 93 20.40 -21.11 -19.42
CA LYS A 93 19.06 -21.35 -19.94
C LYS A 93 18.72 -20.26 -20.92
N LYS A 94 18.25 -20.64 -22.09
CA LYS A 94 17.88 -19.71 -23.15
C LYS A 94 16.48 -20.03 -23.63
N TYR A 95 15.67 -19.00 -23.77
CA TYR A 95 14.29 -19.09 -24.22
C TYR A 95 14.05 -18.12 -25.37
N ASP A 96 13.56 -18.65 -26.49
CA ASP A 96 13.03 -17.83 -27.57
C ASP A 96 11.69 -17.26 -27.14
N VAL A 97 11.56 -15.94 -27.12
CA VAL A 97 10.34 -15.27 -26.67
C VAL A 97 9.44 -14.97 -27.87
N PHE A 98 9.96 -14.23 -28.83
CA PHE A 98 9.19 -13.83 -30.00
C PHE A 98 10.09 -13.39 -31.15
N TYR A 99 9.61 -13.57 -32.40
CA TYR A 99 10.23 -12.99 -33.59
C TYR A 99 9.40 -11.81 -34.08
N PHE A 100 9.91 -10.61 -33.89
CA PHE A 100 9.24 -9.38 -34.28
C PHE A 100 9.27 -9.21 -35.81
N PRO A 101 8.13 -9.06 -36.47
CA PRO A 101 8.07 -8.76 -37.90
C PRO A 101 8.34 -7.27 -38.22
N GLY A 102 8.36 -6.40 -37.24
CA GLY A 102 8.58 -4.97 -37.28
C GLY A 102 8.82 -4.36 -35.90
N PRO A 103 8.75 -3.03 -35.76
CA PRO A 103 8.90 -2.37 -34.46
C PRO A 103 7.87 -2.84 -33.43
N GLY A 104 8.26 -2.78 -32.15
CA GLY A 104 7.41 -3.19 -31.03
C GLY A 104 7.97 -2.76 -29.69
N ILE A 105 7.52 -3.41 -28.63
CA ILE A 105 7.99 -3.17 -27.26
C ILE A 105 8.21 -4.51 -26.55
N ALA A 106 9.21 -4.58 -25.68
CA ALA A 106 9.48 -5.75 -24.87
C ALA A 106 9.75 -5.38 -23.42
N LEU A 107 9.42 -6.29 -22.50
CA LEU A 107 9.63 -6.13 -21.07
C LEU A 107 10.09 -7.46 -20.46
N SER A 108 11.00 -7.38 -19.50
CA SER A 108 11.38 -8.48 -18.62
C SER A 108 11.28 -8.06 -17.18
N MET A 109 10.77 -8.94 -16.32
CA MET A 109 10.65 -8.72 -14.87
C MET A 109 11.10 -9.97 -14.11
N TYR A 110 11.39 -9.81 -12.82
CA TYR A 110 11.84 -10.89 -11.94
C TYR A 110 11.40 -10.71 -10.51
N ASN A 111 11.52 -11.79 -9.74
CA ASN A 111 11.39 -11.75 -8.28
C ASN A 111 12.37 -12.76 -7.64
N LEU A 112 12.48 -12.74 -6.31
CA LEU A 112 13.34 -13.63 -5.54
C LEU A 112 12.50 -14.49 -4.60
N ASP A 113 12.79 -15.78 -4.52
CA ASP A 113 12.12 -16.70 -3.60
C ASP A 113 12.14 -16.16 -2.16
N LYS A 114 13.30 -15.74 -1.68
CA LYS A 114 13.46 -15.17 -0.33
C LYS A 114 12.55 -13.96 -0.10
N SER A 115 12.38 -13.09 -1.09
CA SER A 115 11.47 -11.93 -0.98
C SER A 115 10.00 -12.36 -0.92
N ILE A 116 9.63 -13.39 -1.67
CA ILE A 116 8.28 -13.95 -1.67
C ILE A 116 7.99 -14.63 -0.32
N GLU A 117 8.95 -15.40 0.21
CA GLU A 117 8.84 -16.01 1.54
C GLU A 117 8.63 -14.97 2.64
N ASP A 118 9.42 -13.90 2.64
CA ASP A 118 9.32 -12.81 3.61
C ASP A 118 7.97 -12.08 3.50
N PHE A 119 7.48 -11.92 2.28
CA PHE A 119 6.14 -11.37 2.02
C PHE A 119 5.04 -12.27 2.59
N ALA A 120 5.11 -13.58 2.36
CA ALA A 120 4.16 -14.54 2.90
C ALA A 120 4.12 -14.51 4.44
N ARG A 121 5.30 -14.58 5.09
CA ARG A 121 5.43 -14.51 6.55
C ARG A 121 4.86 -13.20 7.11
N SER A 122 5.15 -12.08 6.45
CA SER A 122 4.59 -10.78 6.86
C SER A 122 3.06 -10.77 6.84
N CYS A 123 2.45 -11.31 5.77
CA CYS A 123 1.00 -11.36 5.64
C CYS A 123 0.36 -12.29 6.68
N PHE A 124 0.92 -13.47 6.92
CA PHE A 124 0.41 -14.41 7.92
C PHE A 124 0.57 -13.86 9.35
N ASN A 125 1.72 -13.30 9.69
CA ASN A 125 1.92 -12.65 10.99
C ASN A 125 0.92 -11.50 11.21
N TYR A 126 0.67 -10.70 10.18
CA TYR A 126 -0.30 -9.62 10.27
C TYR A 126 -1.73 -10.16 10.42
N GLY A 127 -2.05 -11.27 9.76
CA GLY A 127 -3.30 -12.01 9.94
C GLY A 127 -3.52 -12.46 11.39
N LEU A 128 -2.51 -13.05 12.02
CA LEU A 128 -2.53 -13.45 13.42
C LEU A 128 -2.71 -12.25 14.37
N ILE A 129 -1.95 -11.17 14.16
CA ILE A 129 -2.05 -9.94 14.96
C ILE A 129 -3.45 -9.34 14.90
N ARG A 130 -4.06 -9.31 13.72
CA ARG A 130 -5.40 -8.77 13.49
C ARG A 130 -6.52 -9.76 13.84
N LYS A 131 -6.20 -11.04 13.96
CA LYS A 131 -7.15 -12.16 14.05
C LYS A 131 -8.11 -12.17 12.86
N TRP A 132 -7.56 -12.06 11.66
CA TRP A 132 -8.29 -12.01 10.38
C TRP A 132 -7.73 -13.03 9.39
N PRO A 133 -8.58 -13.59 8.53
CA PRO A 133 -8.15 -14.48 7.47
C PRO A 133 -7.25 -13.77 6.46
N VAL A 134 -6.42 -14.53 5.77
CA VAL A 134 -5.53 -14.05 4.73
C VAL A 134 -5.91 -14.68 3.39
N TYR A 135 -6.14 -13.85 2.39
CA TYR A 135 -6.35 -14.26 1.01
C TYR A 135 -5.18 -13.77 0.17
N PHE A 136 -4.55 -14.68 -0.55
CA PHE A 136 -3.51 -14.32 -1.52
C PHE A 136 -4.05 -14.48 -2.93
N SER A 137 -3.81 -13.51 -3.81
CA SER A 137 -4.29 -13.57 -5.18
C SER A 137 -3.20 -13.45 -6.22
N THR A 138 -3.35 -14.23 -7.30
CA THR A 138 -2.47 -14.22 -8.47
C THR A 138 -3.26 -14.50 -9.74
N LYS A 139 -2.60 -14.46 -10.89
CA LYS A 139 -3.15 -14.97 -12.17
C LYS A 139 -2.34 -16.18 -12.67
N ASN A 140 -2.11 -17.15 -11.79
CA ASN A 140 -1.31 -18.33 -12.09
C ASN A 140 -1.88 -19.24 -13.20
N THR A 141 -3.13 -19.06 -13.58
CA THR A 141 -3.71 -19.72 -14.76
C THR A 141 -3.13 -19.21 -16.08
N ILE A 142 -2.61 -17.98 -16.09
CA ILE A 142 -1.94 -17.33 -17.23
C ILE A 142 -0.42 -17.35 -17.02
N LEU A 143 0.08 -16.81 -15.92
CA LEU A 143 1.49 -16.79 -15.55
C LEU A 143 1.84 -18.06 -14.76
N LYS A 144 1.72 -19.23 -15.42
CA LYS A 144 1.77 -20.54 -14.75
C LYS A 144 3.01 -20.75 -13.90
N THR A 145 4.17 -20.36 -14.40
CA THR A 145 5.45 -20.53 -13.69
C THR A 145 5.71 -19.36 -12.74
N TYR A 146 5.56 -18.13 -13.21
CA TYR A 146 5.88 -16.94 -12.42
C TYR A 146 4.94 -16.79 -11.22
N ASP A 147 3.64 -16.70 -11.45
CA ASP A 147 2.63 -16.58 -10.39
C ASP A 147 2.45 -17.91 -9.65
N GLY A 148 2.66 -19.05 -10.32
CA GLY A 148 2.69 -20.37 -9.70
C GLY A 148 3.76 -20.46 -8.62
N ARG A 149 4.96 -19.91 -8.84
CA ARG A 149 6.03 -19.89 -7.84
C ARG A 149 5.64 -19.10 -6.58
N PHE A 150 4.97 -17.96 -6.74
CA PHE A 150 4.41 -17.20 -5.61
C PHE A 150 3.38 -18.02 -4.82
N LYS A 151 2.43 -18.65 -5.53
CA LYS A 151 1.40 -19.47 -4.91
C LYS A 151 2.00 -20.64 -4.12
N ASP A 152 2.96 -21.34 -4.72
CA ASP A 152 3.57 -22.53 -4.10
C ASP A 152 4.39 -22.14 -2.86
N ILE A 153 5.16 -21.05 -2.90
CA ILE A 153 5.90 -20.54 -1.73
C ILE A 153 4.93 -20.13 -0.60
N PHE A 154 3.85 -19.41 -0.91
CA PHE A 154 2.84 -19.04 0.10
C PHE A 154 2.23 -20.29 0.76
N GLN A 155 1.87 -21.30 -0.05
CA GLN A 155 1.30 -22.55 0.46
C GLN A 155 2.31 -23.29 1.36
N ASP A 156 3.55 -23.41 0.90
CA ASP A 156 4.62 -24.07 1.64
C ASP A 156 4.90 -23.41 3.00
N ILE A 157 4.98 -22.07 3.04
CA ILE A 157 5.16 -21.30 4.28
C ILE A 157 3.96 -21.47 5.20
N PHE A 158 2.75 -21.39 4.68
CA PHE A 158 1.53 -21.60 5.46
C PHE A 158 1.53 -22.99 6.12
N GLU A 159 1.69 -24.06 5.34
CA GLU A 159 1.64 -25.44 5.84
C GLU A 159 2.73 -25.74 6.89
N LYS A 160 3.94 -25.18 6.69
CA LYS A 160 5.09 -25.49 7.54
C LYS A 160 5.18 -24.63 8.81
N GLU A 161 4.71 -23.36 8.74
CA GLU A 161 5.02 -22.39 9.79
C GLU A 161 3.78 -21.79 10.46
N PHE A 162 2.61 -21.76 9.80
CA PHE A 162 1.47 -20.98 10.29
C PHE A 162 0.17 -21.76 10.49
N LYS A 163 0.03 -22.93 9.87
CA LYS A 163 -1.24 -23.69 9.85
C LYS A 163 -1.79 -23.94 11.24
N GLU A 164 -0.98 -24.49 12.14
CA GLU A 164 -1.42 -24.81 13.51
C GLU A 164 -1.91 -23.56 14.27
N GLU A 165 -1.19 -22.42 14.12
CA GLU A 165 -1.55 -21.20 14.82
C GLU A 165 -2.81 -20.55 14.21
N PHE A 166 -3.01 -20.65 12.89
CA PHE A 166 -4.24 -20.23 12.23
C PHE A 166 -5.44 -21.07 12.68
N GLU A 167 -5.30 -22.38 12.73
CA GLU A 167 -6.34 -23.30 13.21
C GLU A 167 -6.73 -23.00 14.66
N LYS A 168 -5.76 -22.82 15.57
CA LYS A 168 -5.99 -22.43 16.98
C LYS A 168 -6.79 -21.11 17.11
N ASN A 169 -6.60 -20.19 16.20
CA ASN A 169 -7.28 -18.90 16.20
C ASN A 169 -8.56 -18.88 15.34
N ASN A 170 -8.99 -20.01 14.78
CA ASN A 170 -10.10 -20.13 13.82
C ASN A 170 -9.94 -19.20 12.61
N LEU A 171 -8.72 -19.09 12.09
CA LEU A 171 -8.38 -18.30 10.91
C LEU A 171 -8.13 -19.21 9.72
N THR A 172 -8.32 -18.66 8.52
CA THR A 172 -8.10 -19.37 7.27
C THR A 172 -7.11 -18.62 6.37
N TYR A 173 -6.40 -19.40 5.57
CA TYR A 173 -5.67 -18.94 4.41
C TYR A 173 -6.23 -19.59 3.15
N GLU A 174 -6.39 -18.80 2.10
CA GLU A 174 -6.80 -19.28 0.79
C GLU A 174 -6.11 -18.51 -0.32
N HIS A 175 -5.61 -19.24 -1.35
CA HIS A 175 -5.20 -18.65 -2.61
C HIS A 175 -6.39 -18.56 -3.57
N LYS A 176 -6.60 -17.41 -4.19
CA LYS A 176 -7.63 -17.18 -5.21
C LYS A 176 -7.04 -16.61 -6.50
N LEU A 177 -7.70 -16.83 -7.62
CA LEU A 177 -7.42 -16.03 -8.81
C LEU A 177 -7.78 -14.56 -8.52
N ILE A 178 -7.01 -13.63 -9.07
CA ILE A 178 -7.22 -12.21 -8.75
C ILE A 178 -8.60 -11.69 -9.17
N ASP A 179 -9.12 -12.14 -10.29
CA ASP A 179 -10.49 -11.82 -10.74
C ASP A 179 -11.56 -12.36 -9.80
N ASP A 180 -11.41 -13.59 -9.30
CA ASP A 180 -12.30 -14.16 -8.28
C ASP A 180 -12.21 -13.38 -6.96
N MET A 181 -10.99 -12.97 -6.57
CA MET A 181 -10.81 -12.20 -5.36
C MET A 181 -11.41 -10.80 -5.46
N VAL A 182 -11.32 -10.14 -6.62
CA VAL A 182 -12.04 -8.89 -6.90
C VAL A 182 -13.55 -9.09 -6.74
N ALA A 183 -14.10 -10.16 -7.32
CA ALA A 183 -15.53 -10.48 -7.18
C ALA A 183 -15.93 -10.75 -5.74
N CYS A 184 -15.07 -11.42 -4.95
CA CYS A 184 -15.28 -11.63 -3.52
C CYS A 184 -15.24 -10.30 -2.75
N ALA A 185 -14.24 -9.44 -3.03
CA ALA A 185 -14.08 -8.15 -2.36
C ALA A 185 -15.33 -7.27 -2.53
N MET A 186 -15.93 -7.25 -3.72
CA MET A 186 -17.15 -6.50 -4.00
C MET A 186 -18.40 -7.02 -3.25
N LYS A 187 -18.38 -8.26 -2.78
CA LYS A 187 -19.52 -8.92 -2.11
C LYS A 187 -19.34 -9.03 -0.60
N TRP A 188 -18.10 -9.13 -0.13
CA TRP A 188 -17.80 -9.35 1.29
C TRP A 188 -17.80 -8.05 2.08
N LYS A 189 -17.95 -8.15 3.39
CA LYS A 189 -18.06 -7.00 4.29
C LYS A 189 -16.72 -6.37 4.67
N GLY A 190 -15.61 -7.02 4.36
CA GLY A 190 -14.27 -6.69 4.84
C GLY A 190 -13.80 -7.63 5.96
N ARG A 191 -12.88 -7.19 6.80
CA ARG A 191 -12.27 -7.93 7.92
C ARG A 191 -11.38 -9.08 7.46
N TYR A 192 -10.56 -8.82 6.46
CA TYR A 192 -9.56 -9.75 5.96
C TYR A 192 -8.34 -9.01 5.42
N ILE A 193 -7.23 -9.75 5.26
CA ILE A 193 -6.02 -9.29 4.60
C ILE A 193 -6.01 -9.87 3.20
N TRP A 194 -5.86 -9.00 2.22
CA TRP A 194 -5.70 -9.37 0.83
C TRP A 194 -4.24 -9.16 0.40
N ALA A 195 -3.47 -10.25 0.39
CA ALA A 195 -2.10 -10.26 -0.09
C ALA A 195 -2.08 -10.20 -1.63
N CYS A 196 -1.32 -9.27 -2.17
CA CYS A 196 -1.22 -8.99 -3.60
C CYS A 196 0.24 -8.85 -4.01
N LYS A 197 0.58 -9.30 -5.23
CA LYS A 197 1.85 -8.95 -5.86
C LYS A 197 2.00 -7.43 -5.98
N ASN A 198 3.19 -6.96 -6.30
CA ASN A 198 3.53 -5.54 -6.22
C ASN A 198 2.56 -4.63 -7.02
N TYR A 199 2.37 -4.88 -8.30
CA TYR A 199 1.47 -4.09 -9.15
C TYR A 199 0.00 -4.27 -8.78
N ASP A 200 -0.42 -5.52 -8.56
CA ASP A 200 -1.79 -5.83 -8.17
C ASP A 200 -2.16 -5.11 -6.87
N GLY A 201 -1.24 -5.11 -5.89
CA GLY A 201 -1.43 -4.44 -4.61
C GLY A 201 -1.49 -2.92 -4.72
N ASP A 202 -0.76 -2.32 -5.65
CA ASP A 202 -0.84 -0.89 -5.92
C ASP A 202 -2.23 -0.52 -6.43
N VAL A 203 -2.69 -1.20 -7.48
CA VAL A 203 -3.98 -0.93 -8.12
C VAL A 203 -5.14 -1.25 -7.17
N GLN A 204 -5.11 -2.41 -6.51
CA GLN A 204 -6.20 -2.82 -5.62
C GLN A 204 -6.30 -1.95 -4.38
N SER A 205 -5.19 -1.47 -3.81
CA SER A 205 -5.26 -0.58 -2.65
C SER A 205 -5.93 0.76 -2.98
N ASP A 206 -5.68 1.31 -4.15
CA ASP A 206 -6.33 2.54 -4.59
C ASP A 206 -7.83 2.30 -4.89
N THR A 207 -8.16 1.16 -5.52
CA THR A 207 -9.55 0.75 -5.74
C THR A 207 -10.32 0.62 -4.42
N ILE A 208 -9.72 -0.06 -3.43
CA ILE A 208 -10.30 -0.23 -2.10
C ILE A 208 -10.45 1.12 -1.40
N ALA A 209 -9.45 2.01 -1.47
CA ALA A 209 -9.54 3.34 -0.88
C ALA A 209 -10.71 4.15 -1.43
N GLN A 210 -10.91 4.14 -2.75
CA GLN A 210 -12.04 4.81 -3.38
C GLN A 210 -13.37 4.16 -2.98
N GLY A 211 -13.42 2.84 -2.87
CA GLY A 211 -14.61 2.12 -2.40
C GLY A 211 -15.05 2.52 -1.00
N TYR A 212 -14.11 2.85 -0.10
CA TYR A 212 -14.39 3.40 1.24
C TYR A 212 -14.64 4.92 1.23
N GLY A 213 -14.55 5.57 0.08
CA GLY A 213 -14.94 6.97 -0.14
C GLY A 213 -13.80 7.92 -0.47
N SER A 214 -12.57 7.70 -0.01
CA SER A 214 -11.47 8.62 -0.26
C SER A 214 -10.09 7.98 -0.09
N LEU A 215 -9.21 8.25 -1.06
CA LEU A 215 -7.77 7.94 -0.93
C LEU A 215 -7.11 8.72 0.23
N GLY A 216 -7.63 9.90 0.59
CA GLY A 216 -7.19 10.68 1.75
C GLY A 216 -7.49 10.05 3.11
N LEU A 217 -8.23 8.93 3.13
CA LEU A 217 -8.55 8.12 4.29
C LEU A 217 -7.92 6.72 4.20
N MET A 218 -6.69 6.62 3.74
CA MET A 218 -5.94 5.37 3.64
C MET A 218 -4.57 5.50 4.31
N THR A 219 -4.25 4.55 5.19
CA THR A 219 -2.90 4.43 5.76
C THR A 219 -2.00 3.64 4.82
N SER A 220 -0.70 3.86 4.90
CA SER A 220 0.31 3.06 4.19
C SER A 220 1.49 2.82 5.13
N VAL A 221 1.74 1.56 5.46
CA VAL A 221 2.79 1.13 6.36
C VAL A 221 3.58 0.02 5.70
N LEU A 222 4.86 0.26 5.43
CA LEU A 222 5.80 -0.80 5.08
C LEU A 222 6.39 -1.40 6.34
N LEU A 223 6.29 -2.70 6.49
CA LEU A 223 6.95 -3.46 7.53
C LEU A 223 8.05 -4.32 6.90
N ALA A 224 9.30 -4.10 7.31
CA ALA A 224 10.42 -4.91 6.86
C ALA A 224 10.31 -6.35 7.38
N PRO A 225 10.96 -7.34 6.73
CA PRO A 225 10.83 -8.77 7.09
C PRO A 225 11.20 -9.08 8.54
N ASN A 226 12.08 -8.28 9.15
CA ASN A 226 12.49 -8.43 10.55
C ASN A 226 11.44 -7.98 11.57
N GLY A 227 10.31 -7.40 11.12
CA GLY A 227 9.25 -6.88 11.96
C GLY A 227 9.62 -5.65 12.84
N ARG A 228 10.87 -5.19 12.78
CA ARG A 228 11.39 -4.08 13.61
C ARG A 228 11.44 -2.77 12.87
N THR A 229 11.81 -2.80 11.59
CA THR A 229 11.90 -1.60 10.77
C THR A 229 10.56 -1.33 10.12
N MET A 230 10.02 -0.15 10.38
CA MET A 230 8.76 0.31 9.79
C MET A 230 9.01 1.63 9.06
N GLU A 231 8.45 1.75 7.86
CA GLU A 231 8.27 3.01 7.16
C GLU A 231 6.78 3.27 7.04
N SER A 232 6.34 4.48 7.33
CA SER A 232 4.94 4.86 7.20
C SER A 232 4.79 6.17 6.44
N GLU A 233 3.77 6.23 5.62
CA GLU A 233 3.47 7.38 4.75
C GLU A 233 1.97 7.57 4.56
N ALA A 234 1.57 8.70 4.02
CA ALA A 234 0.23 8.85 3.46
C ALA A 234 0.16 8.04 2.15
N ALA A 235 -0.91 7.30 1.94
CA ALA A 235 -1.09 6.49 0.73
C ALA A 235 -1.26 7.34 -0.54
N HIS A 236 -1.62 8.61 -0.39
CA HIS A 236 -1.78 9.57 -1.49
C HIS A 236 -0.48 10.34 -1.79
N GLY A 237 -0.44 11.04 -2.92
CA GLY A 237 0.69 11.92 -3.30
C GLY A 237 0.76 13.20 -2.47
N THR A 238 1.71 14.07 -2.83
CA THR A 238 2.08 15.28 -2.07
C THR A 238 1.12 16.47 -2.22
N VAL A 239 0.00 16.31 -2.94
CA VAL A 239 -1.03 17.34 -3.13
C VAL A 239 -0.45 18.68 -3.60
N THR A 240 0.45 18.65 -4.56
CA THR A 240 1.23 19.80 -5.07
C THR A 240 0.35 20.97 -5.47
N ARG A 241 -0.84 20.74 -6.00
CA ARG A 241 -1.80 21.79 -6.38
C ARG A 241 -2.18 22.67 -5.18
N HIS A 242 -2.48 22.07 -4.03
CA HIS A 242 -2.83 22.83 -2.82
C HIS A 242 -1.62 23.59 -2.28
N TYR A 243 -0.43 23.01 -2.35
CA TYR A 243 0.79 23.70 -1.96
C TYR A 243 1.03 24.95 -2.81
N ARG A 244 0.83 24.88 -4.13
CA ARG A 244 0.94 26.06 -5.03
C ARG A 244 -0.10 27.14 -4.68
N ILE A 245 -1.31 26.76 -4.30
CA ILE A 245 -2.34 27.72 -3.84
C ILE A 245 -1.89 28.39 -2.53
N HIS A 246 -1.37 27.61 -1.59
CA HIS A 246 -0.83 28.12 -0.33
C HIS A 246 0.34 29.08 -0.55
N GLN A 247 1.27 28.78 -1.45
CA GLN A 247 2.39 29.70 -1.82
C GLN A 247 1.89 31.06 -2.35
N GLN A 248 0.68 31.13 -2.91
CA GLN A 248 0.03 32.36 -3.35
C GLN A 248 -0.66 33.12 -2.21
N GLY A 249 -0.49 32.71 -0.96
CA GLY A 249 -1.14 33.32 0.20
C GLY A 249 -2.65 33.02 0.31
N LYS A 250 -3.18 32.05 -0.46
CA LYS A 250 -4.59 31.67 -0.43
C LYS A 250 -4.82 30.54 0.57
N GLU A 251 -5.99 30.57 1.21
CA GLU A 251 -6.40 29.47 2.10
C GLU A 251 -6.58 28.15 1.34
N THR A 252 -6.21 27.08 2.01
CA THR A 252 -6.38 25.71 1.51
C THR A 252 -7.14 24.87 2.52
N SER A 253 -7.86 23.88 2.02
CA SER A 253 -8.51 22.86 2.82
C SER A 253 -8.00 21.50 2.35
N THR A 254 -6.82 21.13 2.86
CA THR A 254 -6.13 19.87 2.57
C THR A 254 -6.32 18.92 3.74
N ASN A 255 -6.75 17.70 3.47
CA ASN A 255 -6.95 16.68 4.48
C ASN A 255 -5.58 16.16 5.01
N PRO A 256 -5.26 16.35 6.31
CA PRO A 256 -4.00 15.90 6.89
C PRO A 256 -4.10 14.50 7.54
N ILE A 257 -5.26 13.85 7.53
CA ILE A 257 -5.53 12.64 8.33
C ILE A 257 -4.55 11.53 7.98
N ALA A 258 -4.35 11.22 6.71
CA ALA A 258 -3.41 10.16 6.32
C ALA A 258 -1.97 10.46 6.76
N SER A 259 -1.55 11.72 6.77
CA SER A 259 -0.24 12.13 7.28
C SER A 259 -0.14 12.00 8.79
N ILE A 260 -1.21 12.36 9.53
CA ILE A 260 -1.28 12.16 10.98
C ILE A 260 -1.18 10.66 11.30
N PHE A 261 -1.93 9.82 10.58
CA PHE A 261 -1.89 8.37 10.77
C PHE A 261 -0.52 7.77 10.40
N ALA A 262 0.21 8.32 9.43
CA ALA A 262 1.58 7.92 9.17
C ALA A 262 2.47 8.13 10.41
N TRP A 263 2.37 9.26 11.08
CA TRP A 263 3.08 9.54 12.33
C TRP A 263 2.63 8.63 13.47
N THR A 264 1.33 8.49 13.69
CA THR A 264 0.81 7.70 14.82
C THR A 264 1.12 6.21 14.66
N ARG A 265 1.08 5.66 13.45
CA ARG A 265 1.48 4.26 13.19
C ARG A 265 2.96 4.05 13.51
N GLY A 266 3.84 4.98 13.09
CA GLY A 266 5.27 4.95 13.44
C GLY A 266 5.51 5.07 14.94
N LEU A 267 4.83 6.01 15.62
CA LEU A 267 4.93 6.20 17.06
C LEU A 267 4.43 4.99 17.86
N ALA A 268 3.28 4.42 17.47
CA ALA A 268 2.75 3.21 18.10
C ALA A 268 3.68 2.01 17.93
N HIS A 269 4.29 1.85 16.74
CA HIS A 269 5.29 0.82 16.50
C HIS A 269 6.53 1.04 17.37
N ARG A 270 7.04 2.25 17.44
CA ARG A 270 8.17 2.59 18.33
C ARG A 270 7.82 2.33 19.79
N GLY A 271 6.62 2.73 20.21
CA GLY A 271 6.13 2.46 21.56
C GLY A 271 6.12 0.98 21.92
N LYS A 272 5.72 0.12 20.97
CA LYS A 272 5.78 -1.35 21.17
C LYS A 272 7.21 -1.86 21.32
N LEU A 273 8.14 -1.38 20.49
CA LEU A 273 9.55 -1.79 20.57
C LEU A 273 10.22 -1.38 21.87
N ASP A 274 9.80 -0.26 22.45
CA ASP A 274 10.35 0.29 23.71
C ASP A 274 9.51 -0.08 24.95
N SER A 275 8.42 -0.85 24.79
CA SER A 275 7.45 -1.13 25.86
C SER A 275 6.90 0.16 26.50
N ASN A 276 6.70 1.21 25.70
CA ASN A 276 6.22 2.52 26.12
C ASN A 276 4.71 2.65 25.88
N GLU A 277 3.91 2.19 26.86
CA GLU A 277 2.44 2.22 26.79
C GLU A 277 1.88 3.65 26.69
N LYS A 278 2.56 4.66 27.24
CA LYS A 278 2.11 6.07 27.14
C LYS A 278 2.17 6.55 25.69
N LEU A 279 3.23 6.19 24.96
CA LEU A 279 3.39 6.54 23.55
C LEU A 279 2.35 5.82 22.68
N ILE A 280 2.08 4.55 22.95
CA ILE A 280 1.03 3.78 22.25
C ILE A 280 -0.34 4.41 22.51
N LYS A 281 -0.65 4.74 23.75
CA LYS A 281 -1.92 5.38 24.13
C LYS A 281 -2.09 6.73 23.44
N PHE A 282 -1.05 7.56 23.42
CA PHE A 282 -1.06 8.85 22.72
C PHE A 282 -1.40 8.68 21.24
N ALA A 283 -0.68 7.81 20.54
CA ALA A 283 -0.87 7.56 19.12
C ALA A 283 -2.31 7.10 18.80
N ASN A 284 -2.80 6.10 19.56
CA ASN A 284 -4.16 5.57 19.37
C ASN A 284 -5.24 6.62 19.72
N THR A 285 -5.00 7.46 20.71
CA THR A 285 -5.93 8.54 21.08
C THR A 285 -6.02 9.58 19.98
N LEU A 286 -4.90 9.96 19.37
CA LEU A 286 -4.89 10.92 18.27
C LEU A 286 -5.60 10.37 17.01
N GLU A 287 -5.42 9.09 16.66
CA GLU A 287 -6.17 8.45 15.58
C GLU A 287 -7.69 8.50 15.84
N LYS A 288 -8.10 8.13 17.06
CA LYS A 288 -9.50 8.15 17.46
C LYS A 288 -10.10 9.56 17.36
N ILE A 289 -9.37 10.58 17.80
CA ILE A 289 -9.82 11.99 17.72
C ILE A 289 -9.99 12.43 16.27
N CYS A 290 -9.09 12.06 15.36
CA CYS A 290 -9.25 12.37 13.95
C CYS A 290 -10.56 11.82 13.39
N ILE A 291 -10.88 10.56 13.68
CA ILE A 291 -12.12 9.92 13.24
C ILE A 291 -13.34 10.63 13.88
N GLU A 292 -13.35 10.81 15.20
CA GLU A 292 -14.45 11.46 15.93
C GLU A 292 -14.68 12.91 15.46
N THR A 293 -13.62 13.64 15.09
CA THR A 293 -13.72 15.01 14.55
C THR A 293 -14.48 15.02 13.23
N VAL A 294 -14.13 14.09 12.32
CA VAL A 294 -14.84 13.95 11.04
C VAL A 294 -16.29 13.49 11.26
N GLU A 295 -16.51 12.48 12.09
CA GLU A 295 -17.85 11.97 12.41
C GLU A 295 -18.74 13.03 13.09
N GLY A 296 -18.13 13.95 13.85
CA GLY A 296 -18.80 15.11 14.45
C GLY A 296 -19.11 16.25 13.46
N GLY A 297 -18.81 16.07 12.17
CA GLY A 297 -19.12 17.05 11.12
C GLY A 297 -18.02 18.10 10.88
N SER A 298 -16.89 18.04 11.61
CA SER A 298 -15.73 18.92 11.41
C SER A 298 -14.72 18.25 10.48
N MET A 299 -14.64 18.70 9.24
CA MET A 299 -13.84 18.06 8.21
C MET A 299 -13.32 19.02 7.16
N THR A 300 -12.36 18.60 6.36
CA THR A 300 -11.82 19.33 5.22
C THR A 300 -12.72 19.20 4.00
N LYS A 301 -12.50 20.07 3.02
CA LYS A 301 -13.36 20.23 1.83
C LYS A 301 -13.52 18.94 1.02
N ASP A 302 -12.46 18.16 0.88
CA ASP A 302 -12.45 16.89 0.15
C ASP A 302 -13.46 15.88 0.74
N LEU A 303 -13.54 15.80 2.07
CA LEU A 303 -14.50 14.93 2.77
C LEU A 303 -15.91 15.52 2.78
N ALA A 304 -16.03 16.84 2.98
CA ALA A 304 -17.32 17.53 2.99
C ALA A 304 -18.09 17.36 1.66
N ILE A 305 -17.39 17.45 0.53
CA ILE A 305 -17.99 17.26 -0.80
C ILE A 305 -18.55 15.84 -0.99
N LEU A 306 -17.95 14.83 -0.36
CA LEU A 306 -18.46 13.45 -0.43
C LEU A 306 -19.81 13.30 0.27
N ILE A 307 -20.07 14.08 1.32
CA ILE A 307 -21.35 14.09 2.03
C ILE A 307 -22.41 14.88 1.25
N GLY A 308 -22.02 16.04 0.73
CA GLY A 308 -22.90 16.88 -0.08
C GLY A 308 -22.31 18.24 -0.38
N SER A 309 -22.68 18.82 -1.51
CA SER A 309 -22.12 20.09 -2.00
C SER A 309 -22.35 21.31 -1.09
N SER A 310 -23.35 21.25 -0.21
CA SER A 310 -23.67 22.29 0.78
C SER A 310 -23.03 22.06 2.16
N THR A 311 -22.30 20.98 2.36
CA THR A 311 -21.66 20.66 3.63
C THR A 311 -20.57 21.69 3.94
N LYS A 312 -20.63 22.27 5.14
CA LYS A 312 -19.57 23.17 5.62
C LYS A 312 -18.27 22.41 5.80
N TYR A 313 -17.16 23.08 5.55
CA TYR A 313 -15.84 22.51 5.74
C TYR A 313 -14.91 23.48 6.47
N LEU A 314 -13.84 22.95 7.01
CA LEU A 314 -12.78 23.69 7.67
C LEU A 314 -11.57 23.86 6.73
N THR A 315 -10.82 24.94 6.90
CA THR A 315 -9.48 25.05 6.35
C THR A 315 -8.56 24.03 7.02
N THR A 316 -7.40 23.77 6.43
CA THR A 316 -6.40 22.86 7.02
C THR A 316 -6.04 23.26 8.45
N ASN A 317 -5.80 24.56 8.69
CA ASN A 317 -5.41 25.06 10.01
C ASN A 317 -6.55 24.90 11.03
N GLN A 318 -7.78 25.28 10.66
CA GLN A 318 -8.94 25.11 11.53
C GLN A 318 -9.18 23.64 11.91
N PHE A 319 -8.96 22.72 10.97
CA PHE A 319 -9.09 21.29 11.23
C PHE A 319 -8.03 20.82 12.22
N LEU A 320 -6.76 21.21 12.03
CA LEU A 320 -5.67 20.89 12.95
C LEU A 320 -5.89 21.47 14.35
N GLU A 321 -6.36 22.73 14.44
CA GLU A 321 -6.71 23.37 15.72
C GLU A 321 -7.83 22.63 16.45
N THR A 322 -8.83 22.13 15.70
CA THR A 322 -9.93 21.34 16.27
C THR A 322 -9.42 20.03 16.86
N ILE A 323 -8.52 19.34 16.15
CA ILE A 323 -7.87 18.12 16.64
C ILE A 323 -7.03 18.43 17.88
N ASP A 324 -6.22 19.48 17.89
CA ASP A 324 -5.35 19.87 19.01
C ASP A 324 -6.16 20.13 20.27
N LYS A 325 -7.25 20.92 20.16
CA LYS A 325 -8.17 21.17 21.28
C LYS A 325 -8.76 19.88 21.84
N SER A 326 -9.23 19.00 20.97
CA SER A 326 -9.81 17.71 21.38
C SER A 326 -8.76 16.80 22.03
N LEU A 327 -7.53 16.83 21.53
CA LEU A 327 -6.42 16.04 22.09
C LEU A 327 -6.03 16.53 23.50
N LYS A 328 -5.88 17.83 23.69
CA LYS A 328 -5.60 18.43 25.00
C LYS A 328 -6.68 18.04 26.03
N ASN A 329 -7.95 18.10 25.64
CA ASN A 329 -9.04 17.74 26.53
C ASN A 329 -9.08 16.24 26.91
N LYS A 330 -8.54 15.35 26.08
CA LYS A 330 -8.52 13.91 26.36
C LYS A 330 -7.26 13.41 27.06
N LEU A 331 -6.19 14.17 27.03
CA LEU A 331 -4.91 13.81 27.68
C LEU A 331 -4.81 14.34 29.13
N HIS A 332 -5.60 15.34 29.46
CA HIS A 332 -5.81 15.83 30.81
C HIS A 332 -7.02 15.12 31.44
#